data_6dcff3ba1a3e640cfb18115bba7ebe4a
#
_entry.id   6dcff3ba1a3e640cfb18115bba7ebe4a
#
_cell.length_a   1.000
_cell.length_b   1.000
_cell.length_c   1.000
_cell.angle_alpha   90.00
_cell.angle_beta   90.00
_cell.angle_gamma   90.00
#
_symmetry.space_group_name_H-M   'P 1'
#
loop_
_entity.id
_entity.type
_entity.pdbx_description
1 polymer ?
#
loop_
_entity_poly.entity_id
_entity_poly.type
_entity_poly.pdbx_seq_one_letter_code
_entity_poly.pdbx_strand_id
1 'polypeptide(L)'
;MSVPGSGTLYVVATPIGNLGDLTTRAAEILASVDRIAAEDTRHTRILLQHIGVSKRLFSLHQHNERARSRQIIDSLLRGEDIALVSDAGTPLISDPGYLLVRDCLATGLPVLTVPGPSAVTAALAVCGLPTDRFAFEGFLPSRSSARYRMLQDLAKEPRTLVFFESPRRFKATLADMVRALGGLRRVSVLREMTKRFEETVLATLGEMAERFENDDHPVRGELVIIVEGCQDPVTQRSVGPDDVLPILAEHLQPGAASQVAIKLFGGRRNDYYDRILALTKPDASDS
;
A
#
# COMPACT_ATOMS: atom_id res chain seq x y z
N MET A 1 21.93 13.40 13.22
CA MET A 1 22.80 14.50 12.74
C MET A 1 23.23 14.16 11.33
N SER A 2 23.13 15.09 10.38
CA SER A 2 23.58 14.86 9.00
C SER A 2 25.09 14.78 8.90
N VAL A 3 25.60 13.96 7.97
CA VAL A 3 27.04 13.86 7.68
C VAL A 3 27.51 15.19 7.05
N PRO A 4 28.44 15.92 7.68
CA PRO A 4 28.89 17.21 7.14
C PRO A 4 29.51 17.03 5.76
N GLY A 5 29.15 17.90 4.81
CA GLY A 5 29.71 17.90 3.45
C GLY A 5 29.16 16.80 2.53
N SER A 6 28.17 16.01 2.98
CA SER A 6 27.50 15.06 2.11
C SER A 6 26.47 15.75 1.21
N GLY A 7 26.19 15.13 0.07
CA GLY A 7 25.07 15.48 -0.78
C GLY A 7 23.72 14.97 -0.24
N THR A 8 22.66 15.33 -0.92
CA THR A 8 21.26 15.03 -0.56
C THR A 8 20.64 14.05 -1.55
N LEU A 9 19.90 13.07 -1.03
CA LEU A 9 18.99 12.23 -1.82
C LEU A 9 17.62 12.92 -1.91
N TYR A 10 17.21 13.30 -3.12
CA TYR A 10 15.88 13.83 -3.38
C TYR A 10 14.97 12.73 -3.94
N VAL A 11 13.89 12.39 -3.25
CA VAL A 11 12.84 11.48 -3.75
C VAL A 11 11.81 12.32 -4.48
N VAL A 12 11.82 12.26 -5.81
CA VAL A 12 11.09 13.19 -6.69
C VAL A 12 9.92 12.47 -7.36
N ALA A 13 8.70 12.95 -7.10
CA ALA A 13 7.51 12.47 -7.80
C ALA A 13 7.48 12.97 -9.26
N THR A 14 7.09 12.07 -10.17
CA THR A 14 7.01 12.32 -11.62
C THR A 14 5.57 12.20 -12.12
N PRO A 15 5.23 12.74 -13.30
CA PRO A 15 3.89 12.62 -13.88
C PRO A 15 3.39 11.17 -14.01
N ILE A 16 2.10 10.97 -13.81
CA ILE A 16 1.43 9.66 -13.96
C ILE A 16 0.77 9.45 -15.34
N GLY A 17 0.98 10.36 -16.27
CA GLY A 17 0.42 10.27 -17.62
C GLY A 17 0.43 11.59 -18.38
N ASN A 18 0.46 12.72 -17.69
CA ASN A 18 0.48 14.05 -18.27
C ASN A 18 1.73 14.82 -17.82
N LEU A 19 2.62 15.14 -18.73
CA LEU A 19 3.87 15.86 -18.43
C LEU A 19 3.61 17.24 -17.78
N GLY A 20 2.43 17.83 -18.02
CA GLY A 20 2.01 19.09 -17.40
C GLY A 20 1.81 18.99 -15.87
N ASP A 21 1.72 17.79 -15.31
CA ASP A 21 1.58 17.57 -13.86
C ASP A 21 2.93 17.59 -13.13
N LEU A 22 4.06 17.72 -13.84
CA LEU A 22 5.36 17.90 -13.18
C LEU A 22 5.38 19.22 -12.42
N THR A 23 5.69 19.15 -11.13
CA THR A 23 5.76 20.38 -10.33
C THR A 23 6.99 21.21 -10.71
N THR A 24 6.90 22.54 -10.61
CA THR A 24 8.03 23.46 -10.84
C THR A 24 9.24 23.07 -9.99
N ARG A 25 9.02 22.76 -8.71
CA ARG A 25 10.08 22.33 -7.80
C ARG A 25 10.71 21.01 -8.23
N ALA A 26 9.95 20.06 -8.77
CA ALA A 26 10.53 18.81 -9.30
C ALA A 26 11.43 19.11 -10.51
N ALA A 27 11.01 19.97 -11.44
CA ALA A 27 11.82 20.39 -12.58
C ALA A 27 13.14 21.07 -12.12
N GLU A 28 13.05 22.00 -11.16
CA GLU A 28 14.20 22.68 -10.59
C GLU A 28 15.22 21.73 -9.94
N ILE A 29 14.73 20.77 -9.12
CA ILE A 29 15.58 19.77 -8.49
C ILE A 29 16.23 18.85 -9.52
N LEU A 30 15.45 18.35 -10.52
CA LEU A 30 16.01 17.52 -11.59
C LEU A 30 17.07 18.26 -12.41
N ALA A 31 16.95 19.60 -12.54
CA ALA A 31 17.95 20.44 -13.19
C ALA A 31 19.19 20.71 -12.33
N SER A 32 19.07 20.75 -11.00
CA SER A 32 20.16 21.12 -10.09
C SER A 32 21.04 19.93 -9.68
N VAL A 33 20.48 18.73 -9.44
CA VAL A 33 21.23 17.56 -8.95
C VAL A 33 22.34 17.11 -9.90
N ASP A 34 23.37 16.45 -9.38
CA ASP A 34 24.48 15.95 -10.18
C ASP A 34 24.10 14.74 -11.03
N ARG A 35 23.22 13.87 -10.48
CA ARG A 35 22.84 12.61 -11.12
C ARG A 35 21.40 12.23 -10.78
N ILE A 36 20.81 11.38 -11.61
CA ILE A 36 19.44 10.88 -11.39
C ILE A 36 19.44 9.35 -11.41
N ALA A 37 18.93 8.75 -10.32
CA ALA A 37 18.60 7.34 -10.21
C ALA A 37 17.18 7.14 -10.76
N ALA A 38 17.03 6.34 -11.80
CA ALA A 38 15.78 6.13 -12.51
C ALA A 38 15.45 4.63 -12.58
N GLU A 39 14.19 4.29 -12.47
CA GLU A 39 13.73 2.91 -12.68
C GLU A 39 13.99 2.47 -14.12
N ASP A 40 13.43 3.18 -15.10
CA ASP A 40 13.79 3.09 -16.51
C ASP A 40 14.33 4.42 -17.02
N THR A 41 15.62 4.40 -17.39
CA THR A 41 16.30 5.60 -17.90
C THR A 41 15.74 6.11 -19.24
N ARG A 42 15.00 5.30 -19.99
CA ARG A 42 14.35 5.70 -21.25
C ARG A 42 13.16 6.60 -20.97
N HIS A 43 12.30 6.23 -20.03
CA HIS A 43 11.15 7.04 -19.60
C HIS A 43 11.61 8.36 -18.99
N THR A 44 12.58 8.30 -18.08
CA THR A 44 13.15 9.51 -17.47
C THR A 44 13.76 10.46 -18.50
N ARG A 45 14.39 9.96 -19.58
CA ARG A 45 14.92 10.81 -20.66
C ARG A 45 13.82 11.64 -21.33
N ILE A 46 12.65 11.07 -21.56
CA ILE A 46 11.53 11.80 -22.17
C ILE A 46 11.12 12.96 -21.26
N LEU A 47 10.99 12.71 -19.95
CA LEU A 47 10.70 13.74 -18.96
C LEU A 47 11.75 14.86 -18.95
N LEU A 48 13.03 14.48 -18.89
CA LEU A 48 14.13 15.45 -18.89
C LEU A 48 14.17 16.27 -20.19
N GLN A 49 13.93 15.66 -21.33
CA GLN A 49 13.84 16.34 -22.63
C GLN A 49 12.68 17.35 -22.62
N HIS A 50 11.55 17.03 -22.03
CA HIS A 50 10.39 17.93 -21.93
C HIS A 50 10.74 19.21 -21.14
N ILE A 51 11.55 19.10 -20.09
CA ILE A 51 11.98 20.25 -19.27
C ILE A 51 13.30 20.88 -19.74
N GLY A 52 13.84 20.45 -20.87
CA GLY A 52 15.10 20.99 -21.43
C GLY A 52 16.36 20.67 -20.63
N VAL A 53 16.36 19.59 -19.85
CA VAL A 53 17.46 19.21 -18.95
C VAL A 53 18.21 17.99 -19.50
N SER A 54 19.54 17.99 -19.41
CA SER A 54 20.39 16.84 -19.70
C SER A 54 21.20 16.46 -18.47
N LYS A 55 21.00 15.23 -17.98
CA LYS A 55 21.66 14.69 -16.77
C LYS A 55 22.16 13.26 -16.97
N ARG A 56 23.16 12.91 -16.17
CA ARG A 56 23.62 11.52 -16.08
C ARG A 56 22.55 10.68 -15.38
N LEU A 57 22.06 9.66 -16.09
CA LEU A 57 21.10 8.70 -15.57
C LEU A 57 21.80 7.39 -15.24
N PHE A 58 21.36 6.74 -14.17
CA PHE A 58 21.70 5.34 -13.90
C PHE A 58 20.45 4.58 -13.46
N SER A 59 20.36 3.33 -13.88
CA SER A 59 19.20 2.50 -13.61
C SER A 59 19.23 1.96 -12.18
N LEU A 60 18.08 2.08 -11.47
CA LEU A 60 17.82 1.49 -10.16
C LEU A 60 16.47 0.78 -10.21
N HIS A 61 16.49 -0.54 -10.31
CA HIS A 61 15.31 -1.40 -10.34
C HIS A 61 15.45 -2.53 -9.32
N GLN A 62 14.36 -3.25 -9.01
CA GLN A 62 14.31 -4.27 -7.96
C GLN A 62 15.48 -5.28 -8.00
N HIS A 63 15.91 -5.70 -9.20
CA HIS A 63 16.98 -6.69 -9.35
C HIS A 63 18.40 -6.16 -9.05
N ASN A 64 18.64 -4.85 -9.16
CA ASN A 64 19.96 -4.26 -8.96
C ASN A 64 20.03 -3.31 -7.75
N GLU A 65 18.93 -3.08 -7.06
CA GLU A 65 18.79 -2.05 -6.01
C GLU A 65 19.89 -2.16 -4.94
N ARG A 66 20.17 -3.35 -4.41
CA ARG A 66 21.21 -3.55 -3.37
C ARG A 66 22.59 -3.11 -3.81
N ALA A 67 22.99 -3.48 -5.02
CA ALA A 67 24.33 -3.13 -5.54
C ALA A 67 24.41 -1.64 -5.88
N ARG A 68 23.36 -1.09 -6.47
CA ARG A 68 23.28 0.32 -6.85
C ARG A 68 23.15 1.26 -5.66
N SER A 69 22.39 0.87 -4.62
CA SER A 69 22.28 1.67 -3.39
C SER A 69 23.65 2.00 -2.78
N ARG A 70 24.57 1.02 -2.72
CA ARG A 70 25.93 1.28 -2.23
C ARG A 70 26.65 2.33 -3.05
N GLN A 71 26.60 2.23 -4.39
CA GLN A 71 27.25 3.20 -5.27
C GLN A 71 26.65 4.62 -5.14
N ILE A 72 25.33 4.69 -4.92
CA ILE A 72 24.64 5.97 -4.70
C ILE A 72 25.05 6.57 -3.36
N ILE A 73 25.08 5.77 -2.30
CA ILE A 73 25.53 6.21 -0.97
C ILE A 73 26.96 6.73 -1.02
N ASP A 74 27.87 6.04 -1.71
CA ASP A 74 29.25 6.50 -1.90
C ASP A 74 29.31 7.85 -2.63
N SER A 75 28.44 8.08 -3.61
CA SER A 75 28.34 9.37 -4.31
C SER A 75 27.82 10.48 -3.39
N LEU A 76 26.76 10.21 -2.64
CA LEU A 76 26.21 11.14 -1.64
C LEU A 76 27.25 11.51 -0.57
N LEU A 77 28.04 10.54 -0.09
CA LEU A 77 29.12 10.78 0.87
C LEU A 77 30.25 11.66 0.30
N ARG A 78 30.42 11.71 -1.02
CA ARG A 78 31.35 12.62 -1.71
C ARG A 78 30.78 14.02 -1.97
N GLY A 79 29.54 14.29 -1.54
CA GLY A 79 28.86 15.57 -1.71
C GLY A 79 28.04 15.70 -3.00
N GLU A 80 27.88 14.62 -3.79
CA GLU A 80 27.02 14.65 -4.98
C GLU A 80 25.53 14.64 -4.57
N ASP A 81 24.72 15.55 -5.10
CA ASP A 81 23.26 15.54 -4.96
C ASP A 81 22.63 14.58 -5.98
N ILE A 82 21.70 13.75 -5.53
CA ILE A 82 21.10 12.72 -6.38
C ILE A 82 19.56 12.75 -6.26
N ALA A 83 18.86 12.75 -7.41
CA ALA A 83 17.42 12.53 -7.45
C ALA A 83 17.10 11.05 -7.69
N LEU A 84 16.12 10.51 -6.96
CA LEU A 84 15.49 9.24 -7.21
C LEU A 84 14.12 9.49 -7.86
N VAL A 85 13.88 8.89 -9.02
CA VAL A 85 12.61 8.94 -9.74
C VAL A 85 12.15 7.52 -10.11
N SER A 86 10.84 7.29 -10.13
CA SER A 86 10.20 6.13 -10.75
C SER A 86 9.72 6.46 -12.16
N ASP A 87 9.20 5.47 -12.86
CA ASP A 87 8.66 5.64 -14.21
C ASP A 87 7.43 6.55 -14.22
N ALA A 88 6.62 6.49 -13.13
CA ALA A 88 5.44 7.33 -12.97
C ALA A 88 5.08 7.50 -11.48
N GLY A 89 4.69 8.69 -11.07
CA GLY A 89 4.20 8.96 -9.73
C GLY A 89 5.29 9.12 -8.68
N THR A 90 4.95 8.78 -7.44
CA THR A 90 5.83 8.92 -6.28
C THR A 90 6.67 7.65 -6.12
N PRO A 91 8.02 7.75 -6.14
CA PRO A 91 8.88 6.59 -5.95
C PRO A 91 8.59 5.84 -4.65
N LEU A 92 8.92 4.55 -4.58
CA LEU A 92 8.68 3.61 -3.47
C LEU A 92 7.22 3.12 -3.35
N ILE A 93 6.27 3.73 -4.03
CA ILE A 93 4.86 3.31 -3.99
C ILE A 93 4.62 2.26 -5.10
N SER A 94 4.86 1.01 -4.81
CA SER A 94 4.97 -0.14 -5.73
C SER A 94 6.22 -0.12 -6.62
N ASP A 95 7.17 0.78 -6.34
CA ASP A 95 8.39 1.02 -7.10
C ASP A 95 9.64 0.71 -6.29
N PRO A 96 10.81 0.53 -6.92
CA PRO A 96 12.08 0.37 -6.23
C PRO A 96 12.51 1.65 -5.49
N GLY A 97 13.44 1.52 -4.54
CA GLY A 97 14.04 2.65 -3.82
C GLY A 97 13.98 2.54 -2.30
N TYR A 98 13.18 1.60 -1.76
CA TYR A 98 13.04 1.41 -0.31
C TYR A 98 14.40 1.12 0.38
N LEU A 99 15.20 0.21 -0.20
CA LEU A 99 16.50 -0.13 0.38
C LEU A 99 17.46 1.08 0.35
N LEU A 100 17.45 1.85 -0.73
CA LEU A 100 18.27 3.06 -0.86
C LEU A 100 17.89 4.09 0.21
N VAL A 101 16.63 4.45 0.33
CA VAL A 101 16.14 5.42 1.32
C VAL A 101 16.47 4.97 2.74
N ARG A 102 16.17 3.70 3.06
CA ARG A 102 16.49 3.12 4.37
C ARG A 102 17.98 3.23 4.70
N ASP A 103 18.84 2.85 3.77
CA ASP A 103 20.28 2.78 3.99
C ASP A 103 20.90 4.20 4.03
N CYS A 104 20.38 5.17 3.27
CA CYS A 104 20.74 6.59 3.39
C CYS A 104 20.40 7.12 4.79
N LEU A 105 19.20 6.90 5.28
CA LEU A 105 18.77 7.33 6.61
C LEU A 105 19.61 6.66 7.72
N ALA A 106 19.92 5.38 7.59
CA ALA A 106 20.77 4.64 8.52
C ALA A 106 22.20 5.17 8.55
N THR A 107 22.68 5.73 7.43
CA THR A 107 24.02 6.34 7.31
C THR A 107 24.03 7.82 7.74
N GLY A 108 22.90 8.41 8.08
CA GLY A 108 22.76 9.82 8.45
C GLY A 108 22.81 10.77 7.25
N LEU A 109 22.61 10.29 6.03
CA LEU A 109 22.55 11.11 4.82
C LEU A 109 21.21 11.85 4.75
N PRO A 110 21.18 13.10 4.27
CA PRO A 110 19.93 13.83 4.05
C PRO A 110 19.07 13.16 2.98
N VAL A 111 17.80 12.90 3.31
CA VAL A 111 16.78 12.41 2.35
C VAL A 111 15.62 13.39 2.37
N LEU A 112 15.35 14.03 1.24
CA LEU A 112 14.29 15.01 1.10
C LEU A 112 13.25 14.57 0.10
N THR A 113 11.98 14.82 0.42
CA THR A 113 10.87 14.58 -0.51
C THR A 113 10.62 15.81 -1.40
N VAL A 114 10.34 15.55 -2.66
CA VAL A 114 9.79 16.51 -3.61
C VAL A 114 8.39 16.00 -4.00
N PRO A 115 7.34 16.43 -3.28
CA PRO A 115 5.99 15.91 -3.48
C PRO A 115 5.44 16.31 -4.85
N GLY A 116 4.57 15.47 -5.38
CA GLY A 116 3.95 15.66 -6.68
C GLY A 116 2.92 14.57 -6.97
N PRO A 117 2.71 14.20 -8.24
CA PRO A 117 1.70 13.25 -8.65
C PRO A 117 1.83 11.90 -7.96
N SER A 118 0.68 11.31 -7.62
CA SER A 118 0.56 9.93 -7.13
C SER A 118 -0.77 9.35 -7.59
N ALA A 119 -0.74 8.21 -8.25
CA ALA A 119 -1.94 7.54 -8.73
C ALA A 119 -2.89 7.15 -7.59
N VAL A 120 -2.36 6.85 -6.40
CA VAL A 120 -3.16 6.51 -5.20
C VAL A 120 -4.01 7.70 -4.77
N THR A 121 -3.38 8.86 -4.53
CA THR A 121 -4.09 10.06 -4.06
C THR A 121 -4.95 10.68 -5.14
N ALA A 122 -4.50 10.66 -6.41
CA ALA A 122 -5.30 11.12 -7.53
C ALA A 122 -6.58 10.30 -7.68
N ALA A 123 -6.48 8.97 -7.58
CA ALA A 123 -7.64 8.09 -7.64
C ALA A 123 -8.61 8.29 -6.47
N LEU A 124 -8.10 8.38 -5.24
CA LEU A 124 -8.93 8.62 -4.04
C LEU A 124 -9.70 9.94 -4.13
N ALA A 125 -9.10 10.98 -4.73
CA ALA A 125 -9.73 12.31 -4.86
C ALA A 125 -11.01 12.31 -5.71
N VAL A 126 -11.17 11.35 -6.65
CA VAL A 126 -12.27 11.31 -7.61
C VAL A 126 -13.08 10.01 -7.60
N CYS A 127 -12.76 9.06 -6.70
CA CYS A 127 -13.39 7.73 -6.69
C CYS A 127 -14.86 7.71 -6.23
N GLY A 128 -15.33 8.72 -5.49
CA GLY A 128 -16.69 8.75 -4.96
C GLY A 128 -16.99 7.73 -3.85
N LEU A 129 -15.96 7.21 -3.19
CA LEU A 129 -16.03 6.30 -2.03
C LEU A 129 -15.44 6.99 -0.79
N PRO A 130 -15.70 6.52 0.45
CA PRO A 130 -15.09 7.06 1.67
C PRO A 130 -13.56 7.00 1.61
N THR A 131 -12.88 8.12 1.91
CA THR A 131 -11.42 8.23 1.80
C THR A 131 -10.71 8.62 3.08
N ASP A 132 -11.45 8.79 4.17
CA ASP A 132 -10.93 9.13 5.50
C ASP A 132 -9.96 8.07 6.04
N ARG A 133 -10.20 6.81 5.70
CA ARG A 133 -9.32 5.69 6.02
C ARG A 133 -9.23 4.73 4.84
N PHE A 134 -8.03 4.51 4.34
CA PHE A 134 -7.79 3.59 3.23
C PHE A 134 -6.56 2.70 3.48
N ALA A 135 -6.49 1.60 2.75
CA ALA A 135 -5.33 0.73 2.66
C ALA A 135 -4.92 0.57 1.20
N PHE A 136 -3.63 0.81 0.92
CA PHE A 136 -3.05 0.58 -0.40
C PHE A 136 -2.42 -0.81 -0.43
N GLU A 137 -2.93 -1.67 -1.28
CA GLU A 137 -2.55 -3.08 -1.39
C GLU A 137 -1.64 -3.36 -2.61
N GLY A 138 -1.41 -2.33 -3.45
CA GLY A 138 -0.57 -2.48 -4.65
C GLY A 138 -1.18 -3.42 -5.69
N PHE A 139 -0.34 -4.20 -6.37
CA PHE A 139 -0.79 -5.19 -7.36
C PHE A 139 -1.16 -6.51 -6.69
N LEU A 140 -2.35 -7.01 -7.01
CA LEU A 140 -2.78 -8.34 -6.58
C LEU A 140 -1.93 -9.46 -7.23
N PRO A 141 -1.82 -10.64 -6.58
CA PRO A 141 -1.10 -11.79 -7.13
C PRO A 141 -1.59 -12.17 -8.54
N SER A 142 -0.67 -12.54 -9.43
CA SER A 142 -1.00 -12.94 -10.80
C SER A 142 -1.80 -14.26 -10.89
N ARG A 143 -1.53 -15.21 -9.97
CA ARG A 143 -2.25 -16.48 -9.89
C ARG A 143 -3.61 -16.27 -9.23
N SER A 144 -4.72 -16.70 -9.88
CA SER A 144 -6.09 -16.52 -9.38
C SER A 144 -6.28 -17.10 -7.96
N SER A 145 -5.74 -18.28 -7.65
CA SER A 145 -5.87 -18.88 -6.32
C SER A 145 -5.21 -18.06 -5.20
N ALA A 146 -4.04 -17.47 -5.46
CA ALA A 146 -3.35 -16.61 -4.52
C ALA A 146 -4.07 -15.26 -4.39
N ARG A 147 -4.54 -14.69 -5.50
CA ARG A 147 -5.33 -13.45 -5.55
C ARG A 147 -6.63 -13.61 -4.77
N TYR A 148 -7.36 -14.69 -5.00
CA TYR A 148 -8.60 -14.97 -4.30
C TYR A 148 -8.38 -15.09 -2.78
N ARG A 149 -7.33 -15.80 -2.34
CA ARG A 149 -6.99 -15.92 -0.91
C ARG A 149 -6.70 -14.55 -0.30
N MET A 150 -5.85 -13.73 -0.93
CA MET A 150 -5.56 -12.39 -0.45
C MET A 150 -6.84 -11.53 -0.35
N LEU A 151 -7.71 -11.60 -1.35
CA LEU A 151 -8.99 -10.89 -1.32
C LEU A 151 -9.92 -11.40 -0.21
N GLN A 152 -9.91 -12.70 0.10
CA GLN A 152 -10.66 -13.26 1.23
C GLN A 152 -10.16 -12.71 2.58
N ASP A 153 -8.83 -12.59 2.74
CA ASP A 153 -8.25 -12.00 3.94
C ASP A 153 -8.66 -10.53 4.12
N LEU A 154 -8.88 -9.81 3.02
CA LEU A 154 -9.36 -8.43 2.97
C LEU A 154 -10.89 -8.28 3.00
N ALA A 155 -11.66 -9.37 2.99
CA ALA A 155 -13.12 -9.30 2.88
C ALA A 155 -13.79 -8.51 4.02
N LYS A 156 -13.18 -8.52 5.21
CA LYS A 156 -13.67 -7.82 6.40
C LYS A 156 -12.95 -6.50 6.68
N GLU A 157 -12.06 -6.05 5.80
CA GLU A 157 -11.34 -4.78 5.97
C GLU A 157 -12.33 -3.61 5.94
N PRO A 158 -12.42 -2.79 7.00
CA PRO A 158 -13.36 -1.67 7.07
C PRO A 158 -12.87 -0.43 6.31
N ARG A 159 -11.56 -0.34 6.00
CA ARG A 159 -10.99 0.77 5.24
C ARG A 159 -11.26 0.59 3.75
N THR A 160 -11.33 1.68 3.03
CA THR A 160 -11.33 1.66 1.56
C THR A 160 -10.03 1.04 1.05
N LEU A 161 -10.14 0.08 0.14
CA LEU A 161 -9.01 -0.65 -0.42
C LEU A 161 -8.63 -0.06 -1.78
N VAL A 162 -7.33 0.16 -2.00
CA VAL A 162 -6.79 0.69 -3.26
C VAL A 162 -5.84 -0.33 -3.88
N PHE A 163 -6.10 -0.70 -5.13
CA PHE A 163 -5.30 -1.66 -5.89
C PHE A 163 -4.83 -1.05 -7.21
N PHE A 164 -3.61 -1.38 -7.61
CA PHE A 164 -3.17 -1.24 -9.00
C PHE A 164 -3.49 -2.51 -9.77
N GLU A 165 -3.87 -2.37 -11.04
CA GLU A 165 -4.13 -3.53 -11.87
C GLU A 165 -3.74 -3.30 -13.34
N SER A 166 -3.35 -4.38 -13.98
CA SER A 166 -3.01 -4.37 -15.41
C SER A 166 -4.25 -4.68 -16.29
N PRO A 167 -4.36 -4.09 -17.46
CA PRO A 167 -5.49 -4.31 -18.35
C PRO A 167 -5.74 -5.79 -18.68
N ARG A 168 -4.66 -6.56 -18.83
CA ARG A 168 -4.72 -7.98 -19.19
C ARG A 168 -5.36 -8.86 -18.13
N ARG A 169 -5.25 -8.47 -16.86
CA ARG A 169 -5.76 -9.26 -15.73
C ARG A 169 -7.07 -8.73 -15.18
N PHE A 170 -7.47 -7.52 -15.58
CA PHE A 170 -8.55 -6.77 -14.99
C PHE A 170 -9.87 -7.53 -14.89
N LYS A 171 -10.35 -8.15 -16.02
CA LYS A 171 -11.60 -8.95 -16.02
C LYS A 171 -11.53 -10.12 -15.00
N ALA A 172 -10.42 -10.85 -15.01
CA ALA A 172 -10.22 -11.96 -14.06
C ALA A 172 -10.11 -11.49 -12.61
N THR A 173 -9.54 -10.31 -12.38
CA THR A 173 -9.44 -9.70 -11.05
C THR A 173 -10.82 -9.27 -10.55
N LEU A 174 -11.67 -8.66 -11.38
CA LEU A 174 -13.05 -8.33 -11.02
C LEU A 174 -13.86 -9.58 -10.65
N ALA A 175 -13.75 -10.66 -11.42
CA ALA A 175 -14.43 -11.92 -11.12
C ALA A 175 -13.99 -12.49 -9.76
N ASP A 176 -12.69 -12.47 -9.45
CA ASP A 176 -12.20 -12.91 -8.14
C ASP A 176 -12.63 -11.96 -7.01
N MET A 177 -12.72 -10.64 -7.25
CA MET A 177 -13.25 -9.67 -6.30
C MET A 177 -14.74 -9.91 -5.99
N VAL A 178 -15.57 -10.16 -7.01
CA VAL A 178 -17.00 -10.51 -6.81
C VAL A 178 -17.14 -11.75 -5.92
N ARG A 179 -16.34 -12.80 -6.19
CA ARG A 179 -16.39 -14.05 -5.42
C ARG A 179 -15.91 -13.90 -3.98
N ALA A 180 -14.90 -13.05 -3.73
CA ALA A 180 -14.27 -12.92 -2.42
C ALA A 180 -14.94 -11.86 -1.55
N LEU A 181 -15.34 -10.72 -2.14
CA LEU A 181 -15.83 -9.53 -1.43
C LEU A 181 -17.35 -9.36 -1.51
N GLY A 182 -18.01 -10.11 -2.42
CA GLY A 182 -19.44 -10.01 -2.68
C GLY A 182 -19.79 -9.01 -3.78
N GLY A 183 -20.78 -9.36 -4.60
CA GLY A 183 -21.19 -8.58 -5.77
C GLY A 183 -21.80 -7.21 -5.45
N LEU A 184 -22.33 -7.00 -4.25
CA LEU A 184 -22.96 -5.73 -3.83
C LEU A 184 -21.96 -4.69 -3.32
N ARG A 185 -20.68 -5.07 -3.05
CA ARG A 185 -19.64 -4.16 -2.60
C ARG A 185 -19.39 -3.07 -3.66
N ARG A 186 -19.38 -1.81 -3.25
CA ARG A 186 -19.13 -0.69 -4.17
C ARG A 186 -17.67 -0.67 -4.62
N VAL A 187 -17.46 -0.34 -5.87
CA VAL A 187 -16.14 -0.24 -6.49
C VAL A 187 -16.08 0.96 -7.41
N SER A 188 -14.97 1.67 -7.39
CA SER A 188 -14.63 2.67 -8.40
C SER A 188 -13.44 2.18 -9.22
N VAL A 189 -13.57 2.20 -10.52
CA VAL A 189 -12.51 1.88 -11.47
C VAL A 189 -12.10 3.14 -12.19
N LEU A 190 -10.83 3.50 -12.04
CA LEU A 190 -10.22 4.66 -12.68
C LEU A 190 -9.24 4.18 -13.75
N ARG A 191 -9.39 4.69 -14.94
CA ARG A 191 -8.61 4.29 -16.11
C ARG A 191 -7.96 5.51 -16.75
N GLU A 192 -6.69 5.37 -17.15
CA GLU A 192 -5.96 6.39 -17.94
C GLU A 192 -5.99 7.78 -17.29
N MET A 193 -5.91 7.86 -15.95
CA MET A 193 -5.91 9.11 -15.21
C MET A 193 -4.87 10.10 -15.76
N THR A 194 -5.23 11.37 -15.83
CA THR A 194 -4.47 12.50 -16.39
C THR A 194 -4.22 12.43 -17.90
N LYS A 195 -4.70 11.38 -18.60
CA LYS A 195 -4.54 11.18 -20.03
C LYS A 195 -5.82 11.53 -20.81
N ARG A 196 -5.73 11.54 -22.14
CA ARG A 196 -6.84 11.88 -23.03
C ARG A 196 -8.10 11.04 -22.83
N PHE A 197 -7.95 9.79 -22.42
CA PHE A 197 -9.05 8.84 -22.27
C PHE A 197 -9.29 8.50 -20.78
N GLU A 198 -9.09 9.49 -19.92
CA GLU A 198 -9.39 9.37 -18.50
C GLU A 198 -10.87 9.04 -18.28
N GLU A 199 -11.13 8.01 -17.50
CA GLU A 199 -12.48 7.56 -17.16
C GLU A 199 -12.53 7.12 -15.70
N THR A 200 -13.59 7.52 -15.00
CA THR A 200 -13.92 7.06 -13.65
C THR A 200 -15.30 6.46 -13.66
N VAL A 201 -15.42 5.19 -13.23
CA VAL A 201 -16.69 4.47 -13.17
C VAL A 201 -16.92 3.99 -11.75
N LEU A 202 -18.04 4.40 -11.16
CA LEU A 202 -18.50 3.96 -9.84
C LEU A 202 -19.71 3.05 -10.00
N ALA A 203 -19.66 1.84 -9.44
CA ALA A 203 -20.73 0.84 -9.51
C ALA A 203 -20.60 -0.16 -8.33
N THR A 204 -21.41 -1.21 -8.33
CA THR A 204 -21.13 -2.42 -7.53
C THR A 204 -20.14 -3.34 -8.25
N LEU A 205 -19.49 -4.23 -7.52
CA LEU A 205 -18.56 -5.21 -8.12
C LEU A 205 -19.26 -6.11 -9.15
N GLY A 206 -20.52 -6.48 -8.89
CA GLY A 206 -21.32 -7.28 -9.83
C GLY A 206 -21.60 -6.54 -11.13
N GLU A 207 -22.13 -5.30 -11.05
CA GLU A 207 -22.40 -4.45 -12.22
C GLU A 207 -21.12 -4.14 -13.01
N MET A 208 -20.02 -3.90 -12.29
CA MET A 208 -18.72 -3.64 -12.93
C MET A 208 -18.21 -4.88 -13.69
N ALA A 209 -18.33 -6.07 -13.09
CA ALA A 209 -17.94 -7.32 -13.74
C ALA A 209 -18.78 -7.58 -14.99
N GLU A 210 -20.11 -7.45 -14.90
CA GLU A 210 -21.03 -7.58 -16.04
C GLU A 210 -20.71 -6.59 -17.18
N ARG A 211 -20.49 -5.32 -16.83
CA ARG A 211 -20.15 -4.28 -17.82
C ARG A 211 -18.93 -4.66 -18.65
N PHE A 212 -17.86 -5.14 -18.02
CA PHE A 212 -16.63 -5.48 -18.71
C PHE A 212 -16.63 -6.89 -19.31
N GLU A 213 -17.46 -7.81 -18.82
CA GLU A 213 -17.63 -9.13 -19.45
C GLU A 213 -18.30 -9.01 -20.80
N ASN A 214 -19.31 -8.16 -20.91
CA ASN A 214 -20.10 -7.91 -22.14
C ASN A 214 -19.40 -6.96 -23.14
N ASP A 215 -18.28 -6.34 -22.75
CA ASP A 215 -17.51 -5.48 -23.63
C ASP A 215 -16.47 -6.32 -24.41
N ASP A 216 -16.69 -6.49 -25.71
CA ASP A 216 -15.78 -7.21 -26.61
C ASP A 216 -14.46 -6.48 -26.85
N HIS A 217 -14.36 -5.21 -26.44
CA HIS A 217 -13.13 -4.45 -26.61
C HIS A 217 -12.10 -4.80 -25.54
N PRO A 218 -10.82 -4.94 -25.92
CA PRO A 218 -9.77 -5.17 -24.95
C PRO A 218 -9.63 -3.97 -24.02
N VAL A 219 -9.64 -4.20 -22.72
CA VAL A 219 -9.31 -3.16 -21.74
C VAL A 219 -7.88 -2.69 -21.99
N ARG A 220 -7.68 -1.37 -22.08
CA ARG A 220 -6.38 -0.75 -22.36
C ARG A 220 -6.07 0.32 -21.33
N GLY A 221 -4.77 0.59 -21.18
CA GLY A 221 -4.28 1.66 -20.31
C GLY A 221 -4.03 1.21 -18.86
N GLU A 222 -3.70 2.14 -18.02
CA GLU A 222 -3.43 1.92 -16.61
C GLU A 222 -4.70 2.01 -15.78
N LEU A 223 -4.81 1.16 -14.75
CA LEU A 223 -6.02 1.01 -13.95
C LEU A 223 -5.70 1.11 -12.47
N VAL A 224 -6.55 1.88 -11.77
CA VAL A 224 -6.66 1.85 -10.31
C VAL A 224 -8.05 1.35 -9.94
N ILE A 225 -8.13 0.38 -9.06
CA ILE A 225 -9.38 -0.16 -8.53
C ILE A 225 -9.49 0.26 -7.08
N ILE A 226 -10.57 0.94 -6.72
CA ILE A 226 -10.86 1.32 -5.34
C ILE A 226 -12.12 0.61 -4.91
N VAL A 227 -12.03 -0.19 -3.86
CA VAL A 227 -13.16 -0.96 -3.31
C VAL A 227 -13.53 -0.38 -1.96
N GLU A 228 -14.81 -0.12 -1.75
CA GLU A 228 -15.34 0.34 -0.47
C GLU A 228 -15.02 -0.66 0.65
N GLY A 229 -14.70 -0.16 1.84
CA GLY A 229 -14.48 -0.98 3.02
C GLY A 229 -15.71 -1.80 3.40
N CYS A 230 -15.54 -2.85 4.20
CA CYS A 230 -16.65 -3.64 4.71
C CYS A 230 -17.53 -2.76 5.62
N GLN A 231 -18.82 -2.60 5.24
CA GLN A 231 -19.77 -1.78 5.99
C GLN A 231 -20.32 -2.53 7.23
N ASP A 232 -20.31 -3.86 7.17
CA ASP A 232 -20.53 -4.73 8.33
C ASP A 232 -19.16 -5.33 8.74
N PRO A 233 -18.27 -4.57 9.34
CA PRO A 233 -17.21 -5.20 10.06
C PRO A 233 -17.95 -6.02 11.12
N VAL A 234 -17.98 -7.35 10.97
CA VAL A 234 -18.15 -8.17 12.16
C VAL A 234 -17.15 -7.56 13.11
N THR A 235 -17.66 -6.78 14.06
CA THR A 235 -16.86 -6.32 15.16
C THR A 235 -16.14 -7.59 15.58
N GLN A 236 -14.86 -7.69 15.21
CA GLN A 236 -13.97 -8.50 16.00
C GLN A 236 -14.02 -7.78 17.34
N ARG A 237 -15.04 -8.13 18.17
CA ARG A 237 -14.76 -8.19 19.57
C ARG A 237 -13.51 -9.03 19.58
N SER A 238 -12.38 -8.37 19.81
CA SER A 238 -11.20 -9.10 20.19
C SER A 238 -11.69 -9.91 21.37
N VAL A 239 -11.90 -11.22 21.13
CA VAL A 239 -12.34 -12.12 22.17
C VAL A 239 -11.23 -12.05 23.20
N GLY A 240 -11.44 -11.22 24.17
CA GLY A 240 -10.49 -10.94 25.23
C GLY A 240 -10.58 -11.99 26.34
N PRO A 241 -9.66 -11.94 27.30
CA PRO A 241 -9.76 -12.78 28.48
C PRO A 241 -11.11 -12.66 29.18
N ASP A 242 -11.72 -11.47 29.21
CA ASP A 242 -13.01 -11.23 29.87
C ASP A 242 -14.20 -11.96 29.22
N ASP A 243 -14.10 -12.24 27.92
CA ASP A 243 -15.15 -13.00 27.20
C ASP A 243 -14.97 -14.51 27.36
N VAL A 244 -13.73 -15.00 27.51
CA VAL A 244 -13.41 -16.43 27.50
C VAL A 244 -13.26 -17.02 28.88
N LEU A 245 -12.77 -16.28 29.86
CA LEU A 245 -12.57 -16.79 31.22
C LEU A 245 -13.87 -17.31 31.86
N PRO A 246 -15.04 -16.67 31.72
CA PRO A 246 -16.31 -17.23 32.23
C PRO A 246 -16.61 -18.59 31.61
N ILE A 247 -16.47 -18.74 30.29
CA ILE A 247 -16.71 -20.00 29.59
C ILE A 247 -15.76 -21.08 30.05
N LEU A 248 -14.46 -20.74 30.20
CA LEU A 248 -13.47 -21.69 30.69
C LEU A 248 -13.74 -22.12 32.15
N ALA A 249 -14.21 -21.18 32.99
CA ALA A 249 -14.53 -21.45 34.38
C ALA A 249 -15.73 -22.38 34.53
N GLU A 250 -16.69 -22.35 33.60
CA GLU A 250 -17.88 -23.19 33.57
C GLU A 250 -17.57 -24.64 33.19
N HIS A 251 -16.53 -24.86 32.35
CA HIS A 251 -16.25 -26.18 31.77
C HIS A 251 -14.94 -26.82 32.24
N LEU A 252 -14.04 -26.09 32.88
CA LEU A 252 -12.71 -26.55 33.27
C LEU A 252 -12.38 -26.22 34.73
N GLN A 253 -11.58 -27.08 35.37
CA GLN A 253 -10.98 -26.75 36.66
C GLN A 253 -10.05 -25.53 36.56
N PRO A 254 -9.96 -24.67 37.60
CA PRO A 254 -9.21 -23.42 37.54
C PRO A 254 -7.78 -23.52 37.03
N GLY A 255 -7.09 -24.61 37.38
CA GLY A 255 -5.70 -24.86 36.93
C GLY A 255 -5.60 -25.16 35.42
N ALA A 256 -6.55 -25.90 34.85
CA ALA A 256 -6.63 -26.18 33.43
C ALA A 256 -7.09 -24.94 32.63
N ALA A 257 -8.10 -24.24 33.14
CA ALA A 257 -8.61 -23.02 32.55
C ALA A 257 -7.54 -21.91 32.43
N SER A 258 -6.73 -21.71 33.48
CA SER A 258 -5.61 -20.75 33.45
C SER A 258 -4.51 -21.14 32.46
N GLN A 259 -4.23 -22.42 32.25
CA GLN A 259 -3.27 -22.87 31.23
C GLN A 259 -3.78 -22.60 29.81
N VAL A 260 -5.08 -22.81 29.55
CA VAL A 260 -5.68 -22.48 28.26
C VAL A 260 -5.66 -20.98 28.01
N ALA A 261 -6.00 -20.18 29.03
CA ALA A 261 -5.99 -18.72 28.94
C ALA A 261 -4.60 -18.16 28.59
N ILE A 262 -3.52 -18.70 29.19
CA ILE A 262 -2.15 -18.29 28.84
C ILE A 262 -1.80 -18.63 27.39
N LYS A 263 -2.21 -19.79 26.90
CA LYS A 263 -1.94 -20.18 25.50
C LYS A 263 -2.68 -19.32 24.49
N LEU A 264 -3.86 -18.81 24.84
CA LEU A 264 -4.67 -17.96 23.97
C LEU A 264 -4.22 -16.49 24.00
N PHE A 265 -3.90 -15.96 25.20
CA PHE A 265 -3.74 -14.52 25.41
C PHE A 265 -2.34 -14.12 25.90
N GLY A 266 -1.46 -15.07 26.21
CA GLY A 266 -0.19 -14.79 26.88
C GLY A 266 -0.40 -14.37 28.34
N GLY A 267 0.58 -13.70 28.97
CA GLY A 267 0.45 -13.20 30.32
C GLY A 267 0.89 -14.16 31.43
N ARG A 268 0.57 -13.86 32.69
CA ARG A 268 0.99 -14.64 33.85
C ARG A 268 -0.11 -15.57 34.31
N ARG A 269 0.27 -16.80 34.69
CA ARG A 269 -0.67 -17.84 35.15
C ARG A 269 -1.52 -17.41 36.34
N ASN A 270 -0.91 -16.75 37.31
CA ASN A 270 -1.58 -16.38 38.56
C ASN A 270 -2.69 -15.36 38.31
N ASP A 271 -2.51 -14.44 37.34
CA ASP A 271 -3.50 -13.41 37.01
C ASP A 271 -4.81 -14.03 36.49
N TYR A 272 -4.71 -15.06 35.67
CA TYR A 272 -5.88 -15.80 35.15
C TYR A 272 -6.45 -16.75 36.20
N TYR A 273 -5.61 -17.39 37.00
CA TYR A 273 -6.06 -18.32 38.04
C TYR A 273 -6.92 -17.62 39.08
N ASP A 274 -6.49 -16.45 39.57
CA ASP A 274 -7.23 -15.67 40.55
C ASP A 274 -8.57 -15.17 39.99
N ARG A 275 -8.59 -14.74 38.75
CA ARG A 275 -9.81 -14.29 38.06
C ARG A 275 -10.80 -15.44 37.86
N ILE A 276 -10.35 -16.63 37.49
CA ILE A 276 -11.18 -17.82 37.32
C ILE A 276 -11.75 -18.28 38.67
N LEU A 277 -10.94 -18.25 39.72
CA LEU A 277 -11.41 -18.55 41.09
C LEU A 277 -12.51 -17.57 41.57
N ALA A 278 -12.39 -16.29 41.22
CA ALA A 278 -13.43 -15.30 41.53
C ALA A 278 -14.75 -15.60 40.80
N LEU A 279 -14.71 -16.15 39.59
CA LEU A 279 -15.88 -16.53 38.81
C LEU A 279 -16.54 -17.85 39.28
N THR A 280 -15.78 -18.74 39.95
CA THR A 280 -16.28 -20.04 40.44
C THR A 280 -16.77 -20.04 41.87
N LYS A 281 -16.61 -18.92 42.62
CA LYS A 281 -17.19 -18.80 43.97
C LYS A 281 -18.68 -18.52 43.83
N PRO A 282 -19.57 -19.33 44.44
CA PRO A 282 -20.97 -18.97 44.52
C PRO A 282 -21.13 -17.67 45.33
N ASP A 283 -21.99 -16.77 44.87
CA ASP A 283 -22.39 -15.57 45.59
C ASP A 283 -22.86 -15.97 47.02
N ALA A 284 -22.10 -15.57 48.03
CA ALA A 284 -22.45 -15.74 49.42
C ALA A 284 -23.40 -14.60 49.88
N SER A 285 -24.53 -14.45 49.13
CA SER A 285 -25.58 -13.48 49.45
C SER A 285 -26.97 -14.11 49.28
N ASP A 286 -27.20 -15.25 49.98
CA ASP A 286 -28.52 -15.68 50.35
C ASP A 286 -28.40 -16.54 51.64
N SER A 287 -28.39 -15.86 52.78
CA SER A 287 -28.67 -16.43 54.07
C SER A 287 -29.29 -15.37 54.96
#